data_396bb1f6232c13b392dc74b300d50f9c
#
_entry.id   396bb1f6232c13b392dc74b300d50f9c
#
_cell.length_a   1.000
_cell.length_b   1.000
_cell.length_c   1.000
_cell.angle_alpha   90.00
_cell.angle_beta   90.00
_cell.angle_gamma   90.00
#
_symmetry.space_group_name_H-M   'P 1'
#
loop_
_entity.id
_entity.type
_entity.pdbx_description
1 polymer ?
#
loop_
_entity_poly.entity_id
_entity_poly.type
_entity_poly.pdbx_seq_one_letter_code
_entity_poly.pdbx_strand_id
1 'polypeptide(L)'
;MRKTSHKKSRPTNNQKLATLKYTSHELQQWLLKTPSGREILRKERLFYMQNVQHSFGNYSLQIGLTEINLLQGNKIHNHYTVNLDIEADLHFMPFATESMDLIICPHVLEFIHDYEYVLQELYRILAPNGKIILTCFNQHSWFGLFSNKIALFKNARLIKLAKLKSQLEELNFGIAGGKFFSYCPPFNQARQFRRYRWLNKVGDRWFPTLANSFALILRKEVVTPTLIKPSSLESFQTLQPSLGTARICNKN
;
A
#
# COMPACT_ATOMS: atom_id res chain seq x y z
N MET A 1 22.51 45.89 -8.08
CA MET A 1 21.75 45.13 -7.05
C MET A 1 21.74 43.65 -7.38
N ARG A 2 22.61 42.85 -6.76
CA ARG A 2 22.66 41.38 -6.96
C ARG A 2 21.61 40.73 -6.06
N LYS A 3 20.61 40.08 -6.62
CA LYS A 3 19.67 39.21 -5.91
C LYS A 3 20.40 37.94 -5.45
N THR A 4 20.67 37.83 -4.16
CA THR A 4 21.17 36.63 -3.52
C THR A 4 20.05 35.57 -3.54
N SER A 5 20.21 34.58 -4.40
CA SER A 5 19.39 33.38 -4.39
C SER A 5 19.68 32.58 -3.11
N HIS A 6 18.78 32.61 -2.14
CA HIS A 6 18.84 31.71 -1.01
C HIS A 6 18.57 30.27 -1.48
N LYS A 7 19.64 29.52 -1.68
CA LYS A 7 19.62 28.07 -1.86
C LYS A 7 19.05 27.47 -0.55
N LYS A 8 17.77 27.08 -0.54
CA LYS A 8 17.20 26.29 0.57
C LYS A 8 18.04 25.02 0.71
N SER A 9 18.78 24.89 1.79
CA SER A 9 19.52 23.68 2.16
C SER A 9 18.54 22.51 2.28
N ARG A 10 18.91 21.35 1.75
CA ARG A 10 18.13 20.12 1.95
C ARG A 10 18.06 19.82 3.45
N PRO A 11 16.88 19.53 4.01
CA PRO A 11 16.76 19.21 5.43
C PRO A 11 17.57 17.94 5.76
N THR A 12 18.23 17.94 6.91
CA THR A 12 18.95 16.78 7.43
C THR A 12 17.97 15.63 7.78
N ASN A 13 18.46 14.38 7.84
CA ASN A 13 17.61 13.21 8.16
C ASN A 13 16.86 13.39 9.48
N ASN A 14 17.49 13.95 10.52
CA ASN A 14 16.85 14.24 11.80
C ASN A 14 15.70 15.26 11.68
N GLN A 15 15.85 16.28 10.82
CA GLN A 15 14.78 17.25 10.56
C GLN A 15 13.61 16.62 9.80
N LYS A 16 13.87 15.72 8.84
CA LYS A 16 12.83 14.99 8.12
C LYS A 16 12.04 14.06 9.05
N LEU A 17 12.73 13.34 9.93
CA LEU A 17 12.13 12.43 10.90
C LEU A 17 11.25 13.18 11.92
N ALA A 18 11.75 14.30 12.46
CA ALA A 18 11.00 15.16 13.37
C ALA A 18 9.75 15.75 12.68
N THR A 19 9.86 16.16 11.42
CA THR A 19 8.73 16.67 10.64
C THR A 19 7.67 15.61 10.43
N LEU A 20 8.07 14.38 10.13
CA LEU A 20 7.14 13.27 9.94
C LEU A 20 6.40 12.90 11.23
N LYS A 21 7.10 12.87 12.37
CA LYS A 21 6.50 12.63 13.69
C LYS A 21 5.46 13.71 14.03
N TYR A 22 5.80 14.98 13.83
CA TYR A 22 4.92 16.11 14.10
C TYR A 22 3.67 16.06 13.22
N THR A 23 3.84 15.85 11.92
CA THR A 23 2.73 15.76 10.95
C THR A 23 1.81 14.56 11.23
N SER A 24 2.39 13.43 11.63
CA SER A 24 1.60 12.25 12.02
C SER A 24 0.73 12.54 13.24
N HIS A 25 1.25 13.22 14.26
CA HIS A 25 0.47 13.61 15.44
C HIS A 25 -0.65 14.60 15.10
N GLU A 26 -0.37 15.62 14.30
CA GLU A 26 -1.41 16.57 13.86
C GLU A 26 -2.51 15.89 13.06
N LEU A 27 -2.15 14.96 12.16
CA LEU A 27 -3.12 14.19 11.39
C LEU A 27 -4.01 13.33 12.30
N GLN A 28 -3.44 12.68 13.29
CA GLN A 28 -4.21 11.90 14.27
C GLN A 28 -5.19 12.78 15.04
N GLN A 29 -4.74 13.94 15.50
CA GLN A 29 -5.61 14.91 16.17
C GLN A 29 -6.77 15.37 15.27
N TRP A 30 -6.48 15.62 13.99
CA TRP A 30 -7.51 15.98 13.03
C TRP A 30 -8.51 14.84 12.80
N LEU A 31 -8.02 13.60 12.62
CA LEU A 31 -8.85 12.41 12.44
C LEU A 31 -9.74 12.12 13.67
N LEU A 32 -9.24 12.38 14.89
CA LEU A 32 -9.97 12.12 16.13
C LEU A 32 -10.94 13.24 16.50
N LYS A 33 -10.61 14.51 16.23
CA LYS A 33 -11.36 15.67 16.72
C LYS A 33 -12.42 16.17 15.74
N THR A 34 -12.19 16.05 14.42
CA THR A 34 -13.13 16.59 13.43
C THR A 34 -14.24 15.59 13.05
N PRO A 35 -15.46 16.06 12.74
CA PRO A 35 -16.53 15.16 12.28
C PRO A 35 -16.18 14.39 11.00
N SER A 36 -15.53 15.07 10.05
CA SER A 36 -15.08 14.46 8.78
C SER A 36 -13.96 13.46 9.00
N GLY A 37 -12.97 13.80 9.83
CA GLY A 37 -11.87 12.89 10.18
C GLY A 37 -12.36 11.62 10.88
N ARG A 38 -13.26 11.76 11.86
CA ARG A 38 -13.84 10.61 12.57
C ARG A 38 -14.60 9.66 11.65
N GLU A 39 -15.32 10.18 10.68
CA GLU A 39 -16.04 9.33 9.71
C GLU A 39 -15.07 8.59 8.79
N ILE A 40 -14.02 9.25 8.30
CA ILE A 40 -12.96 8.62 7.49
C ILE A 40 -12.30 7.53 8.33
N LEU A 41 -11.77 7.88 9.50
CA LEU A 41 -11.07 6.95 10.38
C LEU A 41 -11.94 5.73 10.75
N ARG A 42 -13.24 5.93 11.03
CA ARG A 42 -14.17 4.85 11.34
C ARG A 42 -14.28 3.85 10.19
N LYS A 43 -14.43 4.33 8.96
CA LYS A 43 -14.54 3.48 7.76
C LYS A 43 -13.22 2.76 7.47
N GLU A 44 -12.11 3.45 7.60
CA GLU A 44 -10.78 2.88 7.40
C GLU A 44 -10.43 1.84 8.45
N ARG A 45 -10.73 2.09 9.74
CA ARG A 45 -10.54 1.08 10.79
C ARG A 45 -11.30 -0.20 10.51
N LEU A 46 -12.56 -0.11 10.09
CA LEU A 46 -13.33 -1.29 9.69
C LEU A 46 -12.68 -2.04 8.52
N PHE A 47 -12.15 -1.31 7.55
CA PHE A 47 -11.46 -1.91 6.42
C PHE A 47 -10.15 -2.59 6.85
N TYR A 48 -9.34 -1.94 7.70
CA TYR A 48 -8.13 -2.54 8.26
C TYR A 48 -8.48 -3.80 9.05
N MET A 49 -9.41 -3.74 9.98
CA MET A 49 -9.84 -4.91 10.77
C MET A 49 -10.22 -6.10 9.88
N GLN A 50 -11.04 -5.88 8.86
CA GLN A 50 -11.47 -6.94 7.94
C GLN A 50 -10.30 -7.58 7.17
N ASN A 51 -9.27 -6.80 6.84
CA ASN A 51 -8.16 -7.26 6.01
C ASN A 51 -6.97 -7.80 6.81
N VAL A 52 -6.71 -7.29 8.02
CA VAL A 52 -5.61 -7.77 8.86
C VAL A 52 -5.92 -9.10 9.53
N GLN A 53 -7.20 -9.41 9.82
CA GLN A 53 -7.62 -10.68 10.42
C GLN A 53 -7.28 -11.91 9.56
N HIS A 54 -7.20 -11.73 8.25
CA HIS A 54 -6.88 -12.77 7.26
C HIS A 54 -5.41 -12.76 6.84
N SER A 55 -4.56 -12.04 7.57
CA SER A 55 -3.13 -12.03 7.34
C SER A 55 -2.43 -12.97 8.29
N PHE A 56 -1.51 -13.78 7.76
CA PHE A 56 -0.72 -14.75 8.50
C PHE A 56 0.76 -14.46 8.26
N GLY A 57 1.60 -14.84 9.18
CA GLY A 57 3.03 -14.64 9.11
C GLY A 57 3.64 -14.46 10.49
N ASN A 58 4.88 -14.00 10.53
CA ASN A 58 5.66 -13.82 11.75
C ASN A 58 5.76 -12.37 12.20
N TYR A 59 5.81 -11.43 11.23
CA TYR A 59 6.09 -10.02 11.51
C TYR A 59 5.10 -9.09 10.82
N SER A 60 4.60 -8.12 11.55
CA SER A 60 3.73 -7.06 11.03
C SER A 60 4.25 -5.68 11.42
N LEU A 61 4.11 -4.73 10.51
CA LEU A 61 4.61 -3.37 10.66
C LEU A 61 3.50 -2.35 10.42
N GLN A 62 3.35 -1.41 11.35
CA GLN A 62 2.53 -0.22 11.15
C GLN A 62 3.42 0.99 10.94
N ILE A 63 3.17 1.75 9.90
CA ILE A 63 3.87 2.99 9.58
C ILE A 63 2.88 4.14 9.62
N GLY A 64 3.07 5.08 10.54
CA GLY A 64 2.16 6.22 10.74
C GLY A 64 0.99 5.94 11.69
N LEU A 65 0.25 6.99 12.08
CA LEU A 65 -0.84 6.97 13.05
C LEU A 65 -0.50 6.19 14.32
N THR A 66 0.64 6.50 14.94
CA THR A 66 1.28 5.74 16.03
C THR A 66 0.39 5.55 17.28
N GLU A 67 -0.51 6.49 17.57
CA GLU A 67 -1.43 6.40 18.72
C GLU A 67 -2.67 5.56 18.42
N ILE A 68 -2.88 5.14 17.17
CA ILE A 68 -4.04 4.38 16.72
C ILE A 68 -3.57 3.01 16.28
N ASN A 69 -3.80 1.98 17.09
CA ASN A 69 -3.48 0.62 16.71
C ASN A 69 -4.46 0.13 15.63
N LEU A 70 -3.99 0.03 14.39
CA LEU A 70 -4.74 -0.49 13.25
C LEU A 70 -4.44 -1.97 12.97
N LEU A 71 -3.46 -2.56 13.65
CA LEU A 71 -3.15 -4.00 13.63
C LEU A 71 -4.00 -4.80 14.59
N GLN A 72 -4.94 -4.17 15.32
CA GLN A 72 -5.80 -4.84 16.27
C GLN A 72 -6.60 -5.97 15.60
N GLY A 73 -6.54 -7.16 16.20
CA GLY A 73 -7.21 -8.36 15.67
C GLY A 73 -6.38 -9.14 14.64
N ASN A 74 -5.15 -8.72 14.36
CA ASN A 74 -4.18 -9.49 13.59
C ASN A 74 -3.76 -10.76 14.36
N LYS A 75 -3.50 -11.84 13.62
CA LYS A 75 -3.02 -13.12 14.16
C LYS A 75 -1.49 -13.23 14.24
N ILE A 76 -0.78 -12.26 13.67
CA ILE A 76 0.69 -12.20 13.71
C ILE A 76 1.10 -11.73 15.11
N HIS A 77 2.03 -12.44 15.76
CA HIS A 77 2.42 -12.15 17.14
C HIS A 77 3.37 -10.96 17.27
N ASN A 78 4.31 -10.81 16.32
CA ASN A 78 5.31 -9.74 16.37
C ASN A 78 4.79 -8.51 15.64
N HIS A 79 4.44 -7.46 16.39
CA HIS A 79 3.95 -6.20 15.84
C HIS A 79 4.93 -5.08 16.14
N TYR A 80 5.27 -4.31 15.14
CA TYR A 80 6.11 -3.12 15.28
C TYR A 80 5.40 -1.90 14.72
N THR A 81 5.59 -0.76 15.38
CA THR A 81 5.10 0.53 14.90
C THR A 81 6.29 1.47 14.73
N VAL A 82 6.49 1.96 13.51
CA VAL A 82 7.56 2.93 13.22
C VAL A 82 7.29 4.22 13.98
N ASN A 83 8.33 4.78 14.58
CA ASN A 83 8.32 5.97 15.44
C ASN A 83 7.58 5.81 16.78
N LEU A 84 7.20 4.59 17.15
CA LEU A 84 6.75 4.22 18.49
C LEU A 84 7.70 3.16 19.08
N ASP A 85 7.78 1.99 18.46
CA ASP A 85 8.62 0.88 18.89
C ASP A 85 10.04 0.97 18.29
N ILE A 86 10.13 1.42 17.02
CA ILE A 86 11.37 1.52 16.27
C ILE A 86 11.45 2.89 15.61
N GLU A 87 12.50 3.65 15.93
CA GLU A 87 12.78 4.91 15.26
C GLU A 87 13.49 4.64 13.92
N ALA A 88 12.88 5.03 12.80
CA ALA A 88 13.40 4.74 11.48
C ALA A 88 13.15 5.86 10.47
N ASP A 89 14.12 6.06 9.57
CA ASP A 89 13.89 6.80 8.33
C ASP A 89 13.15 5.89 7.35
N LEU A 90 12.03 6.35 6.82
CA LEU A 90 11.21 5.55 5.90
C LEU A 90 11.89 5.27 4.56
N HIS A 91 12.96 6.01 4.22
CA HIS A 91 13.77 5.74 3.03
C HIS A 91 14.80 4.63 3.25
N PHE A 92 15.13 4.34 4.52
CA PHE A 92 16.12 3.32 4.91
C PHE A 92 15.68 2.65 6.21
N MET A 93 14.74 1.73 6.11
CA MET A 93 14.20 1.07 7.29
C MET A 93 15.15 -0.02 7.81
N PRO A 94 15.34 -0.14 9.14
CA PRO A 94 16.27 -1.09 9.75
C PRO A 94 15.72 -2.52 9.79
N PHE A 95 15.07 -2.95 8.70
CA PHE A 95 14.53 -4.29 8.56
C PHE A 95 15.24 -5.04 7.44
N ALA A 96 15.41 -6.34 7.61
CA ALA A 96 15.97 -7.19 6.59
C ALA A 96 15.07 -7.24 5.35
N THR A 97 15.66 -7.54 4.20
CA THR A 97 14.92 -7.79 2.97
C THR A 97 13.98 -8.97 3.19
N GLU A 98 12.73 -8.84 2.69
CA GLU A 98 11.72 -9.92 2.75
C GLU A 98 11.38 -10.42 4.16
N SER A 99 11.42 -9.53 5.15
CA SER A 99 11.21 -9.88 6.56
C SER A 99 9.79 -9.61 7.08
N MET A 100 8.98 -8.80 6.40
CA MET A 100 7.66 -8.38 6.87
C MET A 100 6.53 -9.06 6.08
N ASP A 101 5.63 -9.74 6.78
CA ASP A 101 4.49 -10.43 6.16
C ASP A 101 3.29 -9.51 5.94
N LEU A 102 3.11 -8.53 6.85
CA LEU A 102 2.06 -7.54 6.76
C LEU A 102 2.60 -6.14 7.06
N ILE A 103 2.34 -5.22 6.16
CA ILE A 103 2.64 -3.81 6.38
C ILE A 103 1.35 -2.99 6.24
N ILE A 104 1.09 -2.10 7.18
CA ILE A 104 0.03 -1.11 7.06
C ILE A 104 0.63 0.29 7.04
N CYS A 105 0.17 1.09 6.07
CA CYS A 105 0.71 2.44 5.82
C CYS A 105 -0.44 3.44 5.67
N PRO A 106 -1.07 3.88 6.79
CA PRO A 106 -2.16 4.84 6.77
C PRO A 106 -1.66 6.26 6.61
N HIS A 107 -2.02 6.92 5.50
CA HIS A 107 -1.81 8.35 5.26
C HIS A 107 -0.37 8.86 5.48
N VAL A 108 0.62 8.12 5.03
CA VAL A 108 2.03 8.48 5.18
C VAL A 108 2.56 9.13 3.91
N LEU A 109 2.18 8.60 2.74
CA LEU A 109 2.76 8.99 1.46
C LEU A 109 2.50 10.44 1.10
N GLU A 110 1.40 11.02 1.57
CA GLU A 110 1.01 12.41 1.32
C GLU A 110 1.95 13.42 1.97
N PHE A 111 2.64 13.01 3.02
CA PHE A 111 3.51 13.89 3.81
C PHE A 111 4.99 13.68 3.52
N ILE A 112 5.31 12.78 2.58
CA ILE A 112 6.67 12.51 2.14
C ILE A 112 6.86 13.06 0.73
N HIS A 113 7.92 13.83 0.52
CA HIS A 113 8.16 14.47 -0.77
C HIS A 113 8.51 13.44 -1.84
N ASP A 114 9.38 12.52 -1.50
CA ASP A 114 9.94 11.49 -2.39
C ASP A 114 9.40 10.10 -2.00
N TYR A 115 8.06 9.95 -1.95
CA TYR A 115 7.40 8.73 -1.49
C TYR A 115 7.69 7.52 -2.40
N GLU A 116 8.17 7.75 -3.62
CA GLU A 116 8.61 6.71 -4.54
C GLU A 116 9.72 5.83 -3.93
N TYR A 117 10.68 6.44 -3.22
CA TYR A 117 11.71 5.68 -2.49
C TYR A 117 11.15 4.89 -1.32
N VAL A 118 10.13 5.43 -0.66
CA VAL A 118 9.43 4.71 0.41
C VAL A 118 8.73 3.47 -0.15
N LEU A 119 8.10 3.57 -1.32
CA LEU A 119 7.48 2.41 -1.98
C LEU A 119 8.52 1.33 -2.34
N GLN A 120 9.70 1.73 -2.82
CA GLN A 120 10.80 0.80 -3.09
C GLN A 120 11.27 0.10 -1.82
N GLU A 121 11.38 0.84 -0.72
CA GLU A 121 11.80 0.28 0.56
C GLU A 121 10.73 -0.65 1.15
N LEU A 122 9.45 -0.30 1.02
CA LEU A 122 8.33 -1.18 1.37
C LEU A 122 8.37 -2.49 0.55
N TYR A 123 8.68 -2.40 -0.74
CA TYR A 123 8.84 -3.59 -1.59
C TYR A 123 10.01 -4.45 -1.14
N ARG A 124 11.15 -3.83 -0.77
CA ARG A 124 12.34 -4.54 -0.29
C ARG A 124 12.06 -5.35 0.96
N ILE A 125 11.42 -4.74 1.97
CA ILE A 125 11.17 -5.39 3.26
C ILE A 125 10.00 -6.35 3.25
N LEU A 126 9.10 -6.26 2.26
CA LEU A 126 7.94 -7.14 2.15
C LEU A 126 8.35 -8.56 1.75
N ALA A 127 7.93 -9.53 2.52
CA ALA A 127 8.16 -10.94 2.24
C ALA A 127 7.43 -11.40 0.95
N PRO A 128 7.89 -12.47 0.30
CA PRO A 128 7.14 -13.13 -0.77
C PRO A 128 5.72 -13.49 -0.29
N ASN A 129 4.71 -13.17 -1.09
CA ASN A 129 3.29 -13.28 -0.71
C ASN A 129 2.84 -12.38 0.46
N GLY A 130 3.70 -11.53 0.97
CA GLY A 130 3.36 -10.52 1.97
C GLY A 130 2.31 -9.54 1.45
N LYS A 131 1.65 -8.86 2.37
CA LYS A 131 0.58 -7.91 2.08
C LYS A 131 0.93 -6.53 2.58
N ILE A 132 0.69 -5.51 1.75
CA ILE A 132 0.66 -4.11 2.18
C ILE A 132 -0.78 -3.61 2.09
N ILE A 133 -1.23 -2.91 3.13
CA ILE A 133 -2.49 -2.17 3.11
C ILE A 133 -2.13 -0.70 3.30
N LEU A 134 -2.37 0.11 2.28
CA LEU A 134 -2.13 1.54 2.36
C LEU A 134 -3.42 2.33 2.19
N THR A 135 -3.54 3.45 2.89
CA THR A 135 -4.60 4.42 2.68
C THR A 135 -4.02 5.78 2.36
N CYS A 136 -4.64 6.49 1.44
CA CYS A 136 -4.23 7.82 1.02
C CYS A 136 -5.43 8.74 0.82
N PHE A 137 -5.22 10.05 1.02
CA PHE A 137 -6.17 11.07 0.61
C PHE A 137 -6.11 11.29 -0.90
N ASN A 138 -7.28 11.35 -1.51
CA ASN A 138 -7.41 11.46 -2.95
C ASN A 138 -7.36 12.93 -3.39
N GLN A 139 -6.48 13.23 -4.35
CA GLN A 139 -6.39 14.58 -4.91
C GLN A 139 -7.64 14.98 -5.69
N HIS A 140 -8.31 14.05 -6.38
CA HIS A 140 -9.49 14.30 -7.21
C HIS A 140 -10.81 14.19 -6.43
N SER A 141 -10.83 14.64 -5.17
CA SER A 141 -12.00 14.62 -4.30
C SER A 141 -12.41 16.01 -3.84
N TRP A 142 -13.58 16.11 -3.22
CA TRP A 142 -13.96 17.33 -2.50
C TRP A 142 -12.92 17.71 -1.45
N PHE A 143 -12.33 16.71 -0.80
CA PHE A 143 -11.25 16.93 0.14
C PHE A 143 -10.05 17.59 -0.54
N GLY A 144 -9.67 17.14 -1.74
CA GLY A 144 -8.60 17.74 -2.52
C GLY A 144 -8.83 19.23 -2.85
N LEU A 145 -10.07 19.59 -3.19
CA LEU A 145 -10.42 21.00 -3.47
C LEU A 145 -10.34 21.90 -2.23
N PHE A 146 -10.62 21.36 -1.05
CA PHE A 146 -10.67 22.15 0.20
C PHE A 146 -9.43 21.93 1.09
N SER A 147 -8.51 21.07 0.72
CA SER A 147 -7.31 20.74 1.53
C SER A 147 -6.48 21.96 1.87
N ASN A 148 -6.29 22.89 0.94
CA ASN A 148 -5.52 24.12 1.16
C ASN A 148 -6.11 25.04 2.25
N LYS A 149 -7.38 24.87 2.61
CA LYS A 149 -8.04 25.60 3.69
C LYS A 149 -7.76 25.00 5.08
N ILE A 150 -7.24 23.78 5.12
CA ILE A 150 -6.90 23.09 6.36
C ILE A 150 -5.39 23.20 6.55
N ALA A 151 -4.95 23.81 7.63
CA ALA A 151 -3.53 24.13 7.87
C ALA A 151 -2.62 22.89 7.74
N LEU A 152 -3.07 21.76 8.26
CA LEU A 152 -2.39 20.47 8.20
C LEU A 152 -2.02 20.05 6.76
N PHE A 153 -2.92 20.29 5.80
CA PHE A 153 -2.76 19.82 4.42
C PHE A 153 -2.11 20.83 3.48
N LYS A 154 -1.73 22.02 3.97
CA LYS A 154 -1.04 23.01 3.12
C LYS A 154 0.27 22.50 2.54
N ASN A 155 0.98 21.66 3.31
CA ASN A 155 2.25 21.06 2.91
C ASN A 155 2.10 19.59 2.48
N ALA A 156 0.89 19.03 2.53
CA ALA A 156 0.63 17.67 2.10
C ALA A 156 0.49 17.59 0.58
N ARG A 157 1.02 16.54 0.00
CA ARG A 157 0.89 16.24 -1.42
C ARG A 157 -0.13 15.14 -1.60
N LEU A 158 -1.38 15.52 -1.83
CA LEU A 158 -2.45 14.55 -2.04
C LEU A 158 -2.15 13.65 -3.25
N ILE A 159 -2.48 12.38 -3.11
CA ILE A 159 -2.07 11.35 -4.07
C ILE A 159 -3.09 11.24 -5.22
N LYS A 160 -2.57 11.22 -6.44
CA LYS A 160 -3.34 10.84 -7.63
C LYS A 160 -3.34 9.32 -7.74
N LEU A 161 -4.50 8.69 -7.61
CA LEU A 161 -4.63 7.24 -7.65
C LEU A 161 -4.04 6.62 -8.93
N ALA A 162 -4.26 7.25 -10.10
CA ALA A 162 -3.72 6.76 -11.36
C ALA A 162 -2.18 6.76 -11.38
N LYS A 163 -1.55 7.85 -10.89
CA LYS A 163 -0.09 7.92 -10.80
C LYS A 163 0.46 6.88 -9.82
N LEU A 164 -0.19 6.73 -8.66
CA LEU A 164 0.23 5.73 -7.67
C LEU A 164 0.15 4.32 -8.23
N LYS A 165 -0.93 3.98 -8.95
CA LYS A 165 -1.06 2.67 -9.60
C LYS A 165 0.07 2.39 -10.60
N SER A 166 0.37 3.32 -11.49
CA SER A 166 1.49 3.18 -12.44
C SER A 166 2.83 2.93 -11.73
N GLN A 167 3.10 3.67 -10.66
CA GLN A 167 4.32 3.49 -9.87
C GLN A 167 4.39 2.14 -9.14
N LEU A 168 3.24 1.65 -8.66
CA LEU A 168 3.15 0.33 -8.02
C LEU A 168 3.37 -0.80 -9.03
N GLU A 169 2.83 -0.66 -10.24
CA GLU A 169 3.05 -1.60 -11.35
C GLU A 169 4.51 -1.63 -11.79
N GLU A 170 5.17 -0.47 -11.89
CA GLU A 170 6.61 -0.36 -12.19
C GLU A 170 7.48 -1.06 -11.14
N LEU A 171 7.02 -1.12 -9.88
CA LEU A 171 7.69 -1.81 -8.78
C LEU A 171 7.29 -3.29 -8.64
N ASN A 172 6.51 -3.83 -9.58
CA ASN A 172 6.00 -5.19 -9.55
C ASN A 172 5.12 -5.50 -8.32
N PHE A 173 4.34 -4.51 -7.87
CA PHE A 173 3.28 -4.76 -6.93
C PHE A 173 1.99 -5.19 -7.65
N GLY A 174 1.45 -6.34 -7.28
CA GLY A 174 0.09 -6.73 -7.65
C GLY A 174 -0.95 -6.02 -6.78
N ILE A 175 -1.95 -5.41 -7.40
CA ILE A 175 -3.08 -4.79 -6.69
C ILE A 175 -4.16 -5.85 -6.47
N ALA A 176 -4.22 -6.40 -5.25
CA ALA A 176 -5.18 -7.44 -4.88
C ALA A 176 -6.58 -6.89 -4.58
N GLY A 177 -6.71 -5.59 -4.37
CA GLY A 177 -8.00 -4.97 -4.11
C GLY A 177 -7.88 -3.53 -3.62
N GLY A 178 -9.01 -2.90 -3.40
CA GLY A 178 -9.06 -1.54 -2.86
C GLY A 178 -10.48 -1.14 -2.47
N LYS A 179 -10.59 -0.03 -1.76
CA LYS A 179 -11.86 0.53 -1.33
C LYS A 179 -11.79 2.05 -1.27
N PHE A 180 -12.88 2.69 -1.59
CA PHE A 180 -13.05 4.13 -1.48
C PHE A 180 -13.84 4.50 -0.24
N PHE A 181 -13.48 5.64 0.40
CA PHE A 181 -14.09 6.08 1.65
C PHE A 181 -14.49 7.54 1.60
N SER A 182 -15.69 7.81 2.12
CA SER A 182 -16.23 9.15 2.38
C SER A 182 -16.24 10.09 1.16
N TYR A 183 -17.39 10.68 0.93
CA TYR A 183 -17.63 11.63 -0.17
C TYR A 183 -18.11 12.99 0.34
N CYS A 184 -18.22 13.11 1.66
CA CYS A 184 -18.66 14.34 2.28
C CYS A 184 -17.49 15.33 2.35
N PRO A 185 -17.70 16.61 1.95
CA PRO A 185 -16.68 17.64 2.11
C PRO A 185 -16.16 17.75 3.55
N PRO A 186 -14.92 18.20 3.76
CA PRO A 186 -14.29 18.26 5.09
C PRO A 186 -14.84 19.40 5.93
N PHE A 187 -16.06 19.25 6.41
CA PHE A 187 -16.68 20.20 7.30
C PHE A 187 -16.17 20.05 8.73
N ASN A 188 -15.82 21.18 9.36
CA ASN A 188 -15.45 21.23 10.75
C ASN A 188 -16.65 21.20 11.71
N GLN A 189 -17.83 21.63 11.22
CA GLN A 189 -19.05 21.69 12.02
C GLN A 189 -19.89 20.42 11.85
N ALA A 190 -20.27 19.79 12.95
CA ALA A 190 -21.08 18.57 12.96
C ALA A 190 -22.46 18.76 12.29
N ARG A 191 -23.06 19.97 12.37
CA ARG A 191 -24.35 20.30 11.74
C ARG A 191 -24.26 20.24 10.21
N GLN A 192 -23.20 20.84 9.64
CA GLN A 192 -22.96 20.81 8.19
C GLN A 192 -22.66 19.39 7.72
N PHE A 193 -21.77 18.68 8.43
CA PHE A 193 -21.45 17.30 8.11
C PHE A 193 -22.70 16.41 8.08
N ARG A 194 -23.61 16.54 9.05
CA ARG A 194 -24.86 15.78 9.12
C ARG A 194 -25.79 16.07 7.94
N ARG A 195 -25.87 17.34 7.50
CA ARG A 195 -26.69 17.77 6.36
C ARG A 195 -26.24 17.12 5.04
N TYR A 196 -24.94 16.95 4.83
CA TYR A 196 -24.35 16.43 3.59
C TYR A 196 -23.96 14.96 3.65
N ARG A 197 -24.30 14.26 4.73
CA ARG A 197 -23.96 12.85 4.93
C ARG A 197 -24.56 11.91 3.86
N TRP A 198 -25.64 12.31 3.24
CA TRP A 198 -26.28 11.58 2.14
C TRP A 198 -25.37 11.45 0.91
N LEU A 199 -24.43 12.39 0.71
CA LEU A 199 -23.43 12.32 -0.35
C LEU A 199 -22.58 11.03 -0.28
N ASN A 200 -22.41 10.46 0.90
CA ASN A 200 -21.68 9.19 1.04
C ASN A 200 -22.41 8.03 0.32
N LYS A 201 -23.74 8.01 0.35
CA LYS A 201 -24.54 6.97 -0.33
C LYS A 201 -24.55 7.16 -1.85
N VAL A 202 -24.65 8.40 -2.29
CA VAL A 202 -24.67 8.75 -3.72
C VAL A 202 -23.28 8.58 -4.33
N GLY A 203 -22.24 9.07 -3.66
CA GLY A 203 -20.86 8.98 -4.13
C GLY A 203 -20.38 7.56 -4.29
N ASP A 204 -20.68 6.70 -3.31
CA ASP A 204 -20.31 5.28 -3.33
C ASP A 204 -20.90 4.53 -4.53
N ARG A 205 -22.10 4.92 -4.97
CA ARG A 205 -22.81 4.29 -6.08
C ARG A 205 -22.44 4.87 -7.46
N TRP A 206 -22.33 6.21 -7.56
CA TRP A 206 -22.24 6.89 -8.85
C TRP A 206 -20.86 7.45 -9.20
N PHE A 207 -20.08 7.85 -8.18
CA PHE A 207 -18.82 8.56 -8.38
C PHE A 207 -17.70 8.02 -7.44
N PRO A 208 -17.37 6.72 -7.49
CA PRO A 208 -16.41 6.13 -6.55
C PRO A 208 -15.05 6.83 -6.57
N THR A 209 -14.60 7.30 -7.72
CA THR A 209 -13.31 7.99 -7.88
C THR A 209 -13.21 9.36 -7.21
N LEU A 210 -14.35 9.96 -6.81
CA LEU A 210 -14.38 11.23 -6.09
C LEU A 210 -14.36 11.10 -4.57
N ALA A 211 -14.12 9.90 -4.05
CA ALA A 211 -13.98 9.64 -2.63
C ALA A 211 -12.82 10.44 -2.01
N ASN A 212 -12.99 10.85 -0.76
CA ASN A 212 -11.99 11.64 -0.03
C ASN A 212 -10.71 10.87 0.26
N SER A 213 -10.83 9.59 0.59
CA SER A 213 -9.69 8.70 0.73
C SER A 213 -9.94 7.36 0.04
N PHE A 214 -8.88 6.66 -0.25
CA PHE A 214 -8.91 5.32 -0.81
C PHE A 214 -7.90 4.42 -0.10
N ALA A 215 -8.21 3.13 -0.08
CA ALA A 215 -7.28 2.09 0.34
C ALA A 215 -6.89 1.23 -0.84
N LEU A 216 -5.66 0.73 -0.83
CA LEU A 216 -5.16 -0.30 -1.74
C LEU A 216 -4.60 -1.45 -0.91
N ILE A 217 -4.86 -2.66 -1.38
CA ILE A 217 -4.24 -3.90 -0.89
C ILE A 217 -3.25 -4.34 -1.95
N LEU A 218 -1.98 -4.35 -1.59
CA LEU A 218 -0.88 -4.72 -2.46
C LEU A 218 -0.30 -6.06 -2.03
N ARG A 219 0.20 -6.81 -3.01
CA ARG A 219 0.98 -8.02 -2.80
C ARG A 219 2.25 -7.95 -3.63
N LYS A 220 3.31 -8.56 -3.13
CA LYS A 220 4.52 -8.75 -3.90
C LYS A 220 4.26 -9.85 -4.93
N GLU A 221 4.27 -9.50 -6.21
CA GLU A 221 4.18 -10.51 -7.27
C GLU A 221 5.54 -11.22 -7.38
N VAL A 222 5.54 -12.47 -6.98
CA VAL A 222 6.68 -13.36 -7.26
C VAL A 222 6.43 -13.96 -8.63
N VAL A 223 7.27 -13.64 -9.59
CA VAL A 223 7.28 -14.33 -10.89
C VAL A 223 7.70 -15.77 -10.61
N THR A 224 6.76 -16.65 -10.36
CA THR A 224 7.01 -18.08 -10.37
C THR A 224 7.31 -18.47 -11.81
N PRO A 225 8.51 -19.01 -12.13
CA PRO A 225 8.77 -19.54 -13.46
C PRO A 225 7.72 -20.62 -13.70
N THR A 226 6.83 -20.36 -14.67
CA THR A 226 5.91 -21.39 -15.15
C THR A 226 6.79 -22.47 -15.76
N LEU A 227 6.89 -23.61 -15.09
CA LEU A 227 7.49 -24.80 -15.70
C LEU A 227 6.70 -25.05 -16.98
N ILE A 228 7.26 -24.66 -18.12
CA ILE A 228 6.75 -25.06 -19.42
C ILE A 228 6.81 -26.58 -19.37
N LYS A 229 5.65 -27.20 -19.28
CA LYS A 229 5.56 -28.67 -19.42
C LYS A 229 6.35 -28.99 -20.69
N PRO A 230 7.42 -29.79 -20.64
CA PRO A 230 8.12 -30.13 -21.88
C PRO A 230 7.05 -30.68 -22.81
N SER A 231 6.89 -30.02 -23.95
CA SER A 231 6.04 -30.55 -25.04
C SER A 231 6.42 -32.00 -25.17
N SER A 232 5.44 -32.88 -24.95
CA SER A 232 5.52 -34.34 -24.96
C SER A 232 6.75 -34.81 -25.72
N LEU A 233 7.66 -35.48 -25.01
CA LEU A 233 8.68 -36.27 -25.66
C LEU A 233 7.94 -37.02 -26.75
N GLU A 234 8.15 -36.62 -28.00
CA GLU A 234 7.73 -37.40 -29.15
C GLU A 234 8.18 -38.83 -28.85
N SER A 235 7.23 -39.71 -28.79
CA SER A 235 7.44 -41.14 -28.57
C SER A 235 8.59 -41.56 -29.45
N PHE A 236 9.75 -41.85 -28.85
CA PHE A 236 10.79 -42.60 -29.52
C PHE A 236 10.12 -43.93 -29.89
N GLN A 237 9.69 -44.03 -31.14
CA GLN A 237 9.32 -45.33 -31.71
C GLN A 237 10.58 -46.20 -31.64
N THR A 238 10.58 -47.12 -30.69
CA THR A 238 11.56 -48.19 -30.61
C THR A 238 11.48 -48.92 -31.93
N LEU A 239 12.43 -48.69 -32.82
CA LEU A 239 12.67 -49.55 -33.99
C LEU A 239 12.96 -50.94 -33.45
N GLN A 240 11.95 -51.81 -33.50
CA GLN A 240 12.16 -53.24 -33.25
C GLN A 240 13.07 -53.77 -34.37
N PRO A 241 14.23 -54.37 -34.02
CA PRO A 241 15.04 -55.07 -35.04
C PRO A 241 14.22 -56.24 -35.59
N SER A 242 13.92 -56.20 -36.86
CA SER A 242 13.33 -57.34 -37.58
C SER A 242 14.34 -58.52 -37.55
N LEU A 243 14.07 -59.51 -36.72
CA LEU A 243 14.76 -60.77 -36.76
C LEU A 243 14.44 -61.46 -38.09
N GLY A 244 15.39 -61.36 -39.01
CA GLY A 244 15.35 -62.11 -40.27
C GLY A 244 15.43 -63.59 -39.95
N THR A 245 14.36 -64.35 -40.27
CA THR A 245 14.31 -65.80 -40.22
C THR A 245 15.27 -66.38 -41.23
N ALA A 246 16.38 -66.91 -40.79
CA ALA A 246 17.29 -67.72 -41.62
C ALA A 246 16.61 -69.03 -41.94
N ARG A 247 16.28 -69.26 -43.22
CA ARG A 247 15.85 -70.58 -43.72
C ARG A 247 17.05 -71.51 -43.86
N ILE A 248 17.05 -72.57 -43.08
CA ILE A 248 18.00 -73.63 -43.20
C ILE A 248 17.53 -74.47 -44.39
N CYS A 249 18.30 -74.51 -45.48
CA CYS A 249 18.14 -75.50 -46.58
C CYS A 249 18.84 -76.81 -46.21
N ASN A 250 18.06 -77.83 -45.89
CA ASN A 250 18.55 -79.20 -45.90
C ASN A 250 18.62 -79.71 -47.32
N LYS A 251 19.81 -80.11 -47.78
CA LYS A 251 20.02 -80.94 -48.94
C LYS A 251 20.24 -82.38 -48.49
N ASN A 252 19.40 -83.27 -48.96
CA ASN A 252 19.75 -84.63 -49.25
C ASN A 252 20.16 -84.72 -50.70
#